data_3c804f21864c885ad9ba5997b2c6e7fc
#
_entry.id   3c804f21864c885ad9ba5997b2c6e7fc
#
_cell.length_a   1.000
_cell.length_b   1.000
_cell.length_c   1.000
_cell.angle_alpha   90.00
_cell.angle_beta   90.00
_cell.angle_gamma   90.00
#
_symmetry.space_group_name_H-M   'P 1'
#
loop_
_entity.id
_entity.type
_entity.pdbx_description
1 polymer ?
#
loop_
_entity_poly.entity_id
_entity_poly.type
_entity_poly.pdbx_seq_one_letter_code
_entity_poly.pdbx_strand_id
1 'polypeptide(L)'
;MYLTFAEYQDMGGTLDETTFNNTEFEAESIVDWYTFNRLQKETTFPEALKKCMFAIMQYIVAQQQVNGVATDAAQNDNAGVGIASQSNDGVSVSYNILSARDVVENSKTQIGQIVKQYLWSVVNSLGQKVLYRGLYPNE
;
A
#
# COMPACT_ATOMS: atom_id res chain seq x y z
N MET A 1 -0.54 -10.90 12.23
CA MET A 1 -0.88 -9.50 12.63
C MET A 1 0.38 -8.82 13.14
N TYR A 2 0.87 -7.83 12.41
CA TYR A 2 2.09 -7.08 12.74
C TYR A 2 1.79 -5.75 13.45
N LEU A 3 0.57 -5.25 13.31
CA LEU A 3 0.08 -4.02 13.95
C LEU A 3 -1.27 -4.30 14.60
N THR A 4 -1.42 -3.98 15.88
CA THR A 4 -2.71 -4.12 16.58
C THR A 4 -3.59 -2.89 16.33
N PHE A 5 -4.90 -3.05 16.50
CA PHE A 5 -5.86 -1.94 16.33
C PHE A 5 -5.59 -0.78 17.30
N ALA A 6 -5.21 -1.09 18.55
CA ALA A 6 -4.84 -0.06 19.54
C ALA A 6 -3.61 0.75 19.09
N GLU A 7 -2.56 0.07 18.63
CA GLU A 7 -1.35 0.74 18.10
C GLU A 7 -1.66 1.58 16.86
N TYR A 8 -2.55 1.09 15.98
CA TYR A 8 -3.01 1.84 14.82
C TYR A 8 -3.72 3.14 15.22
N GLN A 9 -4.61 3.09 16.22
CA GLN A 9 -5.28 4.27 16.75
C GLN A 9 -4.30 5.25 17.42
N ASP A 10 -3.32 4.74 18.17
CA ASP A 10 -2.28 5.57 18.80
C ASP A 10 -1.41 6.31 17.75
N MET A 11 -1.23 5.74 16.56
CA MET A 11 -0.57 6.37 15.42
C MET A 11 -1.46 7.38 14.67
N GLY A 12 -2.71 7.58 15.09
CA GLY A 12 -3.67 8.48 14.46
C GLY A 12 -4.53 7.83 13.38
N GLY A 13 -4.64 6.52 13.38
CA GLY A 13 -5.50 5.77 12.47
C GLY A 13 -6.99 6.04 12.71
N THR A 14 -7.78 6.14 11.64
CA THR A 14 -9.21 6.53 11.68
C THR A 14 -10.16 5.44 11.17
N LEU A 15 -9.66 4.28 10.77
CA LEU A 15 -10.51 3.17 10.33
C LEU A 15 -11.30 2.57 11.50
N ASP A 16 -12.49 2.08 11.21
CA ASP A 16 -13.18 1.16 12.11
C ASP A 16 -12.46 -0.19 12.19
N GLU A 17 -12.74 -0.97 13.24
CA GLU A 17 -12.02 -2.22 13.50
C GLU A 17 -12.19 -3.25 12.38
N THR A 18 -13.35 -3.32 11.74
CA THR A 18 -13.60 -4.27 10.65
C THR A 18 -12.76 -3.92 9.42
N THR A 19 -12.77 -2.66 9.03
CA THR A 19 -11.97 -2.16 7.89
C THR A 19 -10.47 -2.24 8.21
N PHE A 20 -10.08 -1.95 9.45
CA PHE A 20 -8.71 -2.13 9.92
C PHE A 20 -8.23 -3.57 9.73
N ASN A 21 -8.99 -4.55 10.21
CA ASN A 21 -8.60 -5.97 10.14
C ASN A 21 -8.41 -6.43 8.69
N ASN A 22 -9.27 -6.01 7.77
CA ASN A 22 -9.15 -6.35 6.36
C ASN A 22 -7.92 -5.70 5.72
N THR A 23 -7.69 -4.42 6.00
CA THR A 23 -6.57 -3.66 5.45
C THR A 23 -5.23 -4.10 6.06
N GLU A 24 -5.23 -4.45 7.35
CA GLU A 24 -4.04 -4.98 8.03
C GLU A 24 -3.63 -6.33 7.44
N PHE A 25 -4.57 -7.22 7.20
CA PHE A 25 -4.30 -8.51 6.56
C PHE A 25 -3.69 -8.34 5.16
N GLU A 26 -4.21 -7.39 4.37
CA GLU A 26 -3.64 -7.08 3.06
C GLU A 26 -2.21 -6.53 3.17
N ALA A 27 -2.00 -5.58 4.08
CA ALA A 27 -0.68 -4.99 4.33
C ALA A 27 0.32 -6.04 4.86
N GLU A 28 -0.10 -6.93 5.76
CA GLU A 28 0.70 -8.05 6.26
C GLU A 28 1.16 -8.96 5.12
N SER A 29 0.24 -9.34 4.23
CA SER A 29 0.54 -10.18 3.07
C SER A 29 1.57 -9.53 2.13
N ILE A 30 1.48 -8.23 1.95
CA ILE A 30 2.45 -7.45 1.16
C ILE A 30 3.83 -7.46 1.82
N VAL A 31 3.90 -7.20 3.12
CA VAL A 31 5.16 -7.20 3.88
C VAL A 31 5.79 -8.59 3.86
N ASP A 32 5.01 -9.64 4.06
CA ASP A 32 5.46 -11.02 4.00
C ASP A 32 6.09 -11.37 2.66
N TRP A 33 5.46 -10.95 1.57
CA TRP A 33 6.00 -11.14 0.23
C TRP A 33 7.35 -10.45 0.03
N TYR A 34 7.50 -9.19 0.51
CA TYR A 34 8.76 -8.45 0.40
C TYR A 34 9.86 -9.00 1.33
N THR A 35 9.50 -9.57 2.47
CA THR A 35 10.43 -10.10 3.48
C THR A 35 10.66 -11.61 3.39
N PHE A 36 10.11 -12.25 2.34
CA PHE A 36 10.23 -13.70 2.13
C PHE A 36 9.73 -14.51 3.34
N ASN A 37 8.65 -14.06 3.98
CA ASN A 37 8.04 -14.65 5.17
C ASN A 37 8.98 -14.73 6.40
N ARG A 38 10.08 -13.99 6.41
CA ARG A 38 11.06 -14.02 7.51
C ARG A 38 10.51 -13.48 8.82
N LEU A 39 9.50 -12.62 8.74
CA LEU A 39 8.87 -12.02 9.92
C LEU A 39 7.79 -12.91 10.54
N GLN A 40 7.25 -13.89 9.83
CA GLN A 40 6.20 -14.78 10.35
C GLN A 40 6.62 -15.61 11.57
N LYS A 41 7.92 -15.85 11.72
CA LYS A 41 8.49 -16.61 12.86
C LYS A 41 8.81 -15.75 14.07
N GLU A 42 8.69 -14.43 13.93
CA GLU A 42 9.00 -13.48 15.01
C GLU A 42 7.80 -13.32 15.94
N THR A 43 8.11 -13.18 17.23
CA THR A 43 7.08 -12.93 18.27
C THR A 43 7.03 -11.47 18.69
N THR A 44 8.07 -10.70 18.38
CA THR A 44 8.16 -9.27 18.67
C THR A 44 8.50 -8.50 17.41
N PHE A 45 7.82 -7.41 17.20
CA PHE A 45 7.94 -6.63 15.97
C PHE A 45 8.57 -5.27 16.26
N PRO A 46 9.61 -4.87 15.49
CA PRO A 46 10.25 -3.59 15.67
C PRO A 46 9.30 -2.45 15.28
N GLU A 47 9.50 -1.30 15.90
CA GLU A 47 8.73 -0.08 15.64
C GLU A 47 8.74 0.32 14.15
N ALA A 48 9.86 0.08 13.46
CA ALA A 48 9.98 0.32 12.02
C ALA A 48 8.98 -0.51 11.20
N LEU A 49 8.71 -1.76 11.61
CA LEU A 49 7.72 -2.61 10.95
C LEU A 49 6.31 -2.07 11.17
N LYS A 50 5.97 -1.65 12.39
CA LYS A 50 4.65 -1.09 12.71
C LYS A 50 4.37 0.18 11.91
N LYS A 51 5.37 1.07 11.79
CA LYS A 51 5.30 2.27 10.95
C LYS A 51 5.17 1.94 9.46
N CYS A 52 5.86 0.90 9.00
CA CYS A 52 5.72 0.40 7.63
C CYS A 52 4.30 -0.09 7.36
N MET A 53 3.74 -0.91 8.26
CA MET A 53 2.36 -1.39 8.18
C MET A 53 1.37 -0.23 8.11
N PHE A 54 1.49 0.74 9.02
CA PHE A 54 0.65 1.94 9.02
C PHE A 54 0.72 2.70 7.69
N ALA A 55 1.93 2.93 7.16
CA ALA A 55 2.11 3.64 5.88
C ALA A 55 1.50 2.88 4.69
N ILE A 56 1.65 1.55 4.64
CA ILE A 56 1.03 0.70 3.61
C ILE A 56 -0.50 0.77 3.72
N MET A 57 -1.06 0.66 4.92
CA MET A 57 -2.50 0.75 5.15
C MET A 57 -3.07 2.09 4.71
N GLN A 58 -2.40 3.20 5.04
CA GLN A 58 -2.80 4.54 4.57
C GLN A 58 -2.79 4.61 3.03
N TYR A 59 -1.79 4.01 2.39
CA TYR A 59 -1.72 3.96 0.94
C TYR A 59 -2.87 3.14 0.33
N ILE A 60 -3.18 1.95 0.88
CA ILE A 60 -4.29 1.10 0.43
C ILE A 60 -5.62 1.86 0.53
N VAL A 61 -5.89 2.51 1.67
CA VAL A 61 -7.12 3.27 1.90
C VAL A 61 -7.23 4.44 0.90
N ALA A 62 -6.15 5.17 0.66
CA ALA A 62 -6.14 6.25 -0.32
C ALA A 62 -6.44 5.75 -1.74
N GLN A 63 -5.90 4.60 -2.13
CA GLN A 63 -6.19 3.97 -3.43
C GLN A 63 -7.65 3.54 -3.56
N GLN A 64 -8.23 2.98 -2.51
CA GLN A 64 -9.65 2.59 -2.50
C GLN A 64 -10.56 3.80 -2.67
N GLN A 65 -10.25 4.92 -2.04
CA GLN A 65 -11.01 6.18 -2.21
C GLN A 65 -10.95 6.71 -3.64
N VAL A 66 -9.78 6.71 -4.26
CA VAL A 66 -9.61 7.14 -5.65
C VAL A 66 -10.38 6.23 -6.60
N ASN A 67 -10.32 4.93 -6.42
CA ASN A 67 -11.05 3.96 -7.24
C ASN A 67 -12.57 4.05 -7.03
N GLY A 68 -13.03 4.32 -5.81
CA GLY A 68 -14.44 4.54 -5.50
C GLY A 68 -15.01 5.77 -6.22
N VAL A 69 -14.29 6.88 -6.20
CA VAL A 69 -14.69 8.11 -6.93
C VAL A 69 -14.73 7.89 -8.44
N ALA A 70 -13.79 7.11 -8.99
CA ALA A 70 -13.74 6.80 -10.41
C ALA A 70 -14.93 5.92 -10.86
N THR A 71 -15.39 4.98 -10.02
CA THR A 71 -16.56 4.14 -10.31
C THR A 71 -17.87 4.92 -10.21
N ASP A 72 -18.01 5.80 -9.24
CA ASP A 72 -19.19 6.66 -9.10
C ASP A 72 -19.30 7.68 -10.24
N ALA A 73 -18.18 8.18 -10.72
CA ALA A 73 -18.13 9.07 -11.88
C ALA A 73 -18.46 8.35 -13.20
N ALA A 74 -18.12 7.08 -13.33
CA ALA A 74 -18.45 6.27 -14.50
C ALA A 74 -19.93 5.87 -14.56
N GLN A 75 -20.65 5.87 -13.43
CA GLN A 75 -22.08 5.59 -13.37
C GLN A 75 -22.95 6.85 -13.54
N ASN A 76 -22.36 8.02 -13.44
CA ASN A 76 -23.06 9.28 -13.59
C ASN A 76 -22.69 9.89 -14.95
N ASP A 77 -23.52 9.72 -15.96
CA ASP A 77 -23.34 10.18 -17.36
C ASP A 77 -23.00 11.68 -17.51
N ASN A 78 -22.90 12.42 -16.39
CA ASN A 78 -22.66 13.86 -16.36
C ASN A 78 -21.38 14.30 -15.62
N ALA A 79 -20.64 13.39 -15.03
CA ALA A 79 -19.37 13.73 -14.37
C ALA A 79 -18.23 13.46 -15.36
N GLY A 80 -17.69 14.52 -15.94
CA GLY A 80 -16.62 14.50 -16.94
C GLY A 80 -15.28 13.88 -16.49
N VAL A 81 -15.33 12.80 -15.73
CA VAL A 81 -14.18 11.99 -15.32
C VAL A 81 -14.03 10.89 -16.36
N GLY A 82 -12.99 10.94 -17.13
CA GLY A 82 -12.70 9.96 -18.19
C GLY A 82 -12.66 10.55 -19.60
N ILE A 83 -12.75 11.86 -19.76
CA ILE A 83 -12.56 12.51 -21.05
C ILE A 83 -11.08 12.51 -21.39
N ALA A 84 -10.69 11.71 -22.38
CA ALA A 84 -9.30 11.64 -22.84
C ALA A 84 -8.90 12.92 -23.60
N SER A 85 -9.84 13.54 -24.30
CA SER A 85 -9.64 14.82 -24.96
C SER A 85 -10.98 15.53 -25.15
N GLN A 86 -10.98 16.84 -24.95
CA GLN A 86 -12.09 17.70 -25.23
C GLN A 86 -11.63 18.85 -26.13
N SER A 87 -12.37 19.10 -27.24
CA SER A 87 -12.12 20.23 -28.13
C SER A 87 -13.35 21.15 -28.12
N ASN A 88 -13.16 22.42 -27.82
CA ASN A 88 -14.19 23.44 -27.86
C ASN A 88 -13.58 24.76 -28.38
N ASP A 89 -14.18 25.38 -29.39
CA ASP A 89 -13.80 26.68 -30.00
C ASP A 89 -12.28 26.82 -30.33
N GLY A 90 -11.65 25.76 -30.81
CA GLY A 90 -10.23 25.75 -31.17
C GLY A 90 -9.26 25.56 -30.00
N VAL A 91 -9.78 25.39 -28.80
CA VAL A 91 -8.98 24.98 -27.62
C VAL A 91 -9.11 23.48 -27.42
N SER A 92 -8.00 22.76 -27.51
CA SER A 92 -7.95 21.34 -27.17
C SER A 92 -7.32 21.14 -25.80
N VAL A 93 -8.04 20.42 -24.94
CA VAL A 93 -7.54 19.98 -23.62
C VAL A 93 -7.38 18.49 -23.67
N SER A 94 -6.15 18.00 -23.49
CA SER A 94 -5.90 16.57 -23.36
C SER A 94 -5.62 16.20 -21.91
N TYR A 95 -6.33 15.19 -21.42
CA TYR A 95 -6.13 14.62 -20.09
C TYR A 95 -5.30 13.34 -20.22
N ASN A 96 -4.26 13.24 -19.41
CA ASN A 96 -3.43 12.04 -19.37
C ASN A 96 -4.15 10.98 -18.54
N ILE A 97 -4.88 10.09 -19.19
CA ILE A 97 -5.51 8.95 -18.54
C ILE A 97 -4.46 7.85 -18.41
N LEU A 98 -4.04 7.58 -17.19
CA LEU A 98 -3.20 6.41 -16.91
C LEU A 98 -3.99 5.15 -17.25
N SER A 99 -3.36 4.22 -17.98
CA SER A 99 -3.96 2.92 -18.20
C SER A 99 -4.09 2.15 -16.87
N ALA A 100 -5.04 1.23 -16.78
CA ALA A 100 -5.18 0.37 -15.59
C ALA A 100 -3.86 -0.35 -15.23
N ARG A 101 -3.06 -0.70 -16.25
CA ARG A 101 -1.74 -1.28 -16.07
C ARG A 101 -0.76 -0.31 -15.41
N ASP A 102 -0.74 0.95 -15.85
CA ASP A 102 0.15 1.98 -15.28
C ASP A 102 -0.20 2.26 -13.82
N VAL A 103 -1.48 2.27 -13.47
CA VAL A 103 -1.95 2.42 -12.08
C VAL A 103 -1.46 1.27 -11.21
N VAL A 104 -1.56 0.03 -11.68
CA VAL A 104 -1.08 -1.15 -10.94
C VAL A 104 0.45 -1.13 -10.79
N GLU A 105 1.20 -0.80 -11.84
CA GLU A 105 2.66 -0.71 -11.78
C GLU A 105 3.13 0.41 -10.86
N ASN A 106 2.47 1.57 -10.89
CA ASN A 106 2.74 2.67 -9.97
C ASN A 106 2.47 2.27 -8.52
N SER A 107 1.36 1.58 -8.27
CA SER A 107 1.02 1.11 -6.92
C SER A 107 2.07 0.15 -6.36
N LYS A 108 2.54 -0.81 -7.15
CA LYS A 108 3.63 -1.72 -6.76
C LYS A 108 4.93 -0.97 -6.48
N THR A 109 5.25 0.02 -7.28
CA THR A 109 6.45 0.84 -7.11
C THR A 109 6.39 1.64 -5.82
N GLN A 110 5.27 2.28 -5.52
CA GLN A 110 5.07 3.07 -4.30
C GLN A 110 5.15 2.20 -3.04
N ILE A 111 4.43 1.08 -3.03
CA ILE A 111 4.50 0.12 -1.92
C ILE A 111 5.93 -0.39 -1.73
N GLY A 112 6.62 -0.74 -2.81
CA GLY A 112 8.01 -1.18 -2.74
C GLY A 112 8.96 -0.13 -2.16
N GLN A 113 8.71 1.16 -2.43
CA GLN A 113 9.47 2.26 -1.83
C GLN A 113 9.18 2.39 -0.34
N ILE A 114 7.92 2.32 0.09
CA ILE A 114 7.53 2.34 1.51
C ILE A 114 8.24 1.21 2.26
N VAL A 115 8.12 -0.01 1.78
CA VAL A 115 8.77 -1.18 2.41
C VAL A 115 10.28 -0.99 2.53
N LYS A 116 10.95 -0.55 1.46
CA LYS A 116 12.39 -0.29 1.48
C LYS A 116 12.77 0.80 2.47
N GLN A 117 12.00 1.90 2.51
CA GLN A 117 12.28 3.03 3.38
C GLN A 117 12.28 2.64 4.86
N TYR A 118 11.33 1.82 5.28
CA TYR A 118 11.17 1.45 6.69
C TYR A 118 11.95 0.19 7.08
N LEU A 119 12.05 -0.80 6.19
CA LEU A 119 12.57 -2.12 6.54
C LEU A 119 14.00 -2.40 6.03
N TRP A 120 14.64 -1.48 5.33
CA TRP A 120 15.96 -1.72 4.73
C TRP A 120 17.04 -2.10 5.76
N SER A 121 16.96 -1.57 6.98
CA SER A 121 17.90 -1.83 8.09
C SER A 121 17.40 -2.86 9.09
N VAL A 122 16.15 -3.31 8.97
CA VAL A 122 15.54 -4.23 9.91
C VAL A 122 16.16 -5.63 9.76
N VAL A 123 16.45 -6.23 10.89
CA VAL A 123 16.92 -7.62 11.01
C VAL A 123 15.94 -8.43 11.86
N ASN A 124 15.85 -9.73 11.58
CA ASN A 124 15.05 -10.65 12.39
C ASN A 124 15.83 -11.07 13.67
N SER A 125 15.23 -11.92 14.49
CA SER A 125 15.83 -12.43 15.73
C SER A 125 17.16 -13.20 15.51
N LEU A 126 17.40 -13.67 14.30
CA LEU A 126 18.64 -14.35 13.88
C LEU A 126 19.70 -13.36 13.34
N GLY A 127 19.46 -12.07 13.37
CA GLY A 127 20.36 -11.04 12.82
C GLY A 127 20.36 -10.95 11.29
N GLN A 128 19.41 -11.57 10.62
CA GLN A 128 19.30 -11.58 9.17
C GLN A 128 18.49 -10.37 8.68
N LYS A 129 18.98 -9.68 7.64
CA LYS A 129 18.23 -8.59 7.02
C LYS A 129 16.95 -9.12 6.35
N VAL A 130 15.80 -8.59 6.74
CA VAL A 130 14.51 -9.07 6.27
C VAL A 130 14.28 -8.84 4.77
N LEU A 131 14.89 -7.82 4.17
CA LEU A 131 14.79 -7.52 2.73
C LEU A 131 15.90 -8.14 1.87
N TYR A 132 16.77 -8.96 2.45
CA TYR A 132 17.82 -9.60 1.67
C TYR A 132 17.24 -10.65 0.72
N ARG A 133 17.55 -10.55 -0.57
CA ARG A 133 16.98 -11.41 -1.62
C ARG A 133 17.68 -12.77 -1.79
N GLY A 134 18.76 -12.99 -1.06
CA GLY A 134 19.47 -14.27 -1.05
C GLY A 134 18.95 -15.22 0.03
N LEU A 135 19.35 -16.49 -0.06
CA LEU A 135 19.12 -17.47 1.00
C LEU A 135 20.17 -17.30 2.09
N TYR A 136 19.75 -17.42 3.34
CA TYR A 136 20.67 -17.54 4.45
C TYR A 136 21.01 -19.01 4.68
N PRO A 137 22.20 -19.36 5.25
CA PRO A 137 22.65 -20.74 5.37
C PRO A 137 21.70 -21.70 6.10
N ASN A 138 20.73 -21.17 6.85
CA ASN A 138 19.77 -21.95 7.66
C ASN A 138 18.31 -21.70 7.26
N GLU A 139 18.07 -21.18 6.08
CA GLU A 139 16.72 -21.03 5.50
C GLU A 139 16.26 -22.22 4.70
#